data_a44d04eeb2ac84285cbfdba96ae95c20
#
_entry.id   a44d04eeb2ac84285cbfdba96ae95c20
#
_cell.length_a   1.000
_cell.length_b   1.000
_cell.length_c   1.000
_cell.angle_alpha   90.00
_cell.angle_beta   90.00
_cell.angle_gamma   90.00
#
_symmetry.space_group_name_H-M   'P 1'
#
loop_
_entity.id
_entity.type
_entity.pdbx_description
1 polymer ?
#
loop_
_entity_poly.entity_id
_entity_poly.type
_entity_poly.pdbx_seq_one_letter_code
_entity_poly.pdbx_strand_id
1 'polypeptide(L)'
;NTDSLRQPDARLRALNAEASTAGPRQLVYCTKVGATRPDEMYLVGAHMDGIGWGEAANDDGSGTALVMELARVLSAPDVTTERSIRFVLWNNEETGLNGARAY
;
A
#
# COMPACT_ATOMS: atom_id res chain seq x y z
N ASN A 1 13.45 -1.35 -14.20
CA ASN A 1 12.58 -1.96 -15.21
C ASN A 1 13.13 -1.62 -16.60
N THR A 2 13.76 -2.59 -17.28
CA THR A 2 14.38 -2.38 -18.61
C THR A 2 13.35 -2.02 -19.69
N ASP A 3 12.08 -2.32 -19.48
CA ASP A 3 11.00 -1.99 -20.41
C ASP A 3 10.64 -0.50 -20.40
N SER A 4 10.99 0.22 -19.34
CA SER A 4 10.73 1.66 -19.25
C SER A 4 11.41 2.46 -20.36
N LEU A 5 12.59 2.03 -20.81
CA LEU A 5 13.34 2.67 -21.91
C LEU A 5 12.72 2.41 -23.27
N ARG A 6 11.92 1.36 -23.40
CA ARG A 6 11.24 0.97 -24.64
C ARG A 6 9.82 1.53 -24.74
N GLN A 7 9.35 2.19 -23.70
CA GLN A 7 8.02 2.80 -23.70
C GLN A 7 7.94 3.85 -24.82
N PRO A 8 6.99 3.72 -25.78
CA PRO A 8 6.87 4.64 -26.90
C PRO A 8 6.43 6.04 -26.46
N ASP A 9 5.68 6.15 -25.39
CA ASP A 9 5.23 7.44 -24.86
C ASP A 9 6.36 8.17 -24.12
N ALA A 10 6.68 9.37 -24.59
CA ALA A 10 7.75 10.18 -24.01
C ALA A 10 7.47 10.62 -22.56
N ARG A 11 6.19 10.87 -22.22
CA ARG A 11 5.77 11.23 -20.86
C ARG A 11 6.01 10.06 -19.91
N LEU A 12 5.60 8.86 -20.30
CA LEU A 12 5.81 7.65 -19.51
C LEU A 12 7.30 7.32 -19.35
N ARG A 13 8.11 7.55 -20.38
CA ARG A 13 9.57 7.39 -20.25
C ARG A 13 10.17 8.37 -19.23
N ALA A 14 9.71 9.63 -19.24
CA ALA A 14 10.18 10.63 -18.29
C ALA A 14 9.80 10.26 -16.84
N LEU A 15 8.55 9.83 -16.64
CA LEU A 15 8.07 9.37 -15.32
C LEU A 15 8.88 8.17 -14.80
N ASN A 16 9.14 7.19 -15.66
CA ASN A 16 9.91 6.01 -15.29
C ASN A 16 11.41 6.29 -15.07
N ALA A 17 11.92 7.40 -15.58
CA ALA A 17 13.33 7.81 -15.41
C ALA A 17 13.56 8.65 -14.14
N GLU A 18 12.51 9.03 -13.42
CA GLU A 18 12.66 9.78 -12.19
C GLU A 18 13.44 8.98 -11.14
N ALA A 19 14.47 9.63 -10.59
CA ALA A 19 15.19 9.05 -9.47
C ALA A 19 14.30 9.05 -8.22
N SER A 20 14.24 7.92 -7.55
CA SER A 20 13.62 7.86 -6.23
C SER A 20 14.32 8.83 -5.29
N THR A 21 13.57 9.69 -4.62
CA THR A 21 14.14 10.55 -3.58
C THR A 21 14.74 9.69 -2.48
N ALA A 22 16.03 9.91 -2.17
CA ALA A 22 16.69 9.24 -1.08
C ALA A 22 16.08 9.72 0.26
N GLY A 23 15.84 8.80 1.18
CA GLY A 23 15.33 9.13 2.51
C GLY A 23 14.57 8.00 3.16
N PRO A 24 14.30 8.09 4.46
CA PRO A 24 13.51 7.09 5.16
C PRO A 24 12.08 7.05 4.63
N ARG A 25 11.55 5.87 4.47
CA ARG A 25 10.16 5.62 4.09
C ARG A 25 9.40 5.04 5.27
N GLN A 26 8.14 5.38 5.38
CA GLN A 26 7.27 4.87 6.45
C GLN A 26 6.18 3.98 5.87
N LEU A 27 5.88 2.92 6.59
CA LEU A 27 4.67 2.14 6.42
C LEU A 27 3.62 2.69 7.38
N VAL A 28 2.37 2.67 6.98
CA VAL A 28 1.25 3.05 7.85
C VAL A 28 0.40 1.81 8.09
N TYR A 29 0.14 1.51 9.34
CA TYR A 29 -0.78 0.41 9.65
C TYR A 29 -1.58 0.68 10.93
N CYS A 30 -2.74 0.06 11.01
CA CYS A 30 -3.51 -0.05 12.24
C CYS A 30 -3.99 -1.50 12.42
N THR A 31 -4.30 -1.86 13.66
CA THR A 31 -4.73 -3.23 13.97
C THR A 31 -6.03 -3.18 14.76
N LYS A 32 -7.05 -3.85 14.24
CA LYS A 32 -8.21 -4.25 15.02
C LYS A 32 -7.85 -5.54 15.74
N VAL A 33 -7.83 -5.51 17.06
CA VAL A 33 -7.49 -6.68 17.88
C VAL A 33 -8.68 -7.63 17.92
N GLY A 34 -8.42 -8.91 17.68
CA GLY A 34 -9.44 -9.97 17.76
C GLY A 34 -9.91 -10.23 19.18
N ALA A 35 -11.18 -10.59 19.33
CA ALA A 35 -11.80 -10.79 20.63
C ALA A 35 -11.43 -12.15 21.29
N THR A 36 -11.23 -13.20 20.51
CA THR A 36 -11.01 -14.56 21.01
C THR A 36 -9.69 -15.18 20.59
N ARG A 37 -9.14 -14.73 19.45
CA ARG A 37 -7.88 -15.20 18.88
C ARG A 37 -7.02 -14.03 18.44
N PRO A 38 -6.59 -13.16 19.36
CA PRO A 38 -5.88 -11.93 19.02
C PRO A 38 -4.52 -12.18 18.36
N ASP A 39 -3.89 -13.33 18.62
CA ASP A 39 -2.57 -13.72 18.07
C ASP A 39 -2.67 -14.25 16.63
N GLU A 40 -3.86 -14.61 16.17
CA GLU A 40 -4.10 -14.97 14.77
C GLU A 40 -4.50 -13.72 14.00
N MET A 41 -3.76 -13.41 12.93
CA MET A 41 -3.92 -12.13 12.23
C MET A 41 -4.11 -12.29 10.74
N TYR A 42 -5.07 -11.55 10.20
CA TYR A 42 -5.18 -11.29 8.76
C TYR A 42 -4.51 -9.97 8.43
N LEU A 43 -3.81 -9.93 7.29
CA LEU A 43 -3.27 -8.72 6.72
C LEU A 43 -4.11 -8.31 5.51
N VAL A 44 -4.56 -7.07 5.50
CA VAL A 44 -5.23 -6.44 4.37
C VAL A 44 -4.41 -5.22 3.99
N GLY A 45 -3.85 -5.20 2.80
CA GLY A 45 -2.93 -4.15 2.44
C GLY A 45 -3.03 -3.72 0.98
N ALA A 46 -2.59 -2.50 0.75
CA ALA A 46 -2.40 -1.88 -0.56
C ALA A 46 -1.17 -1.00 -0.50
N HIS A 47 -0.58 -0.63 -1.63
CA HIS A 47 0.51 0.34 -1.60
C HIS A 47 0.00 1.77 -1.83
N MET A 48 0.65 2.71 -1.18
CA MET A 48 0.25 4.12 -1.20
C MET A 48 1.16 5.00 -2.05
N ASP A 49 2.24 4.44 -2.58
CA ASP A 49 3.11 5.10 -3.53
C ASP A 49 2.63 4.83 -4.97
N GLY A 50 2.99 5.71 -5.88
CA GLY A 50 2.72 5.60 -7.30
C GLY A 50 3.97 5.86 -8.12
N ILE A 51 3.94 5.55 -9.40
CA ILE A 51 5.07 5.77 -10.32
C ILE A 51 5.17 7.26 -10.66
N GLY A 52 6.31 7.86 -10.36
CA GLY A 52 6.69 9.20 -10.77
C GLY A 52 5.66 10.26 -10.37
N TRP A 53 5.34 11.16 -11.31
CA TRP A 53 4.33 12.22 -11.14
C TRP A 53 2.93 11.77 -11.58
N GLY A 54 2.70 10.47 -11.71
CA GLY A 54 1.38 9.94 -12.05
C GLY A 54 0.37 10.16 -10.93
N GLU A 55 -0.89 10.20 -11.29
CA GLU A 55 -1.99 10.34 -10.33
C GLU A 55 -2.24 9.04 -9.54
N ALA A 56 -1.74 7.91 -10.05
CA ALA A 56 -1.83 6.58 -9.44
C ALA A 56 -3.23 6.20 -8.92
N ALA A 57 -4.28 6.69 -9.59
CA ALA A 57 -5.65 6.52 -9.13
C ALA A 57 -6.09 5.06 -9.09
N ASN A 58 -5.64 4.25 -10.05
CA ASN A 58 -5.92 2.82 -10.09
C ASN A 58 -4.82 2.00 -9.40
N ASP A 59 -3.58 2.28 -9.70
CA ASP A 59 -2.41 1.56 -9.16
C ASP A 59 -1.58 2.49 -8.24
N ASP A 60 -1.75 2.48 -6.91
CA ASP A 60 -2.76 1.68 -6.21
C ASP A 60 -3.64 2.56 -5.29
N GLY A 61 -4.00 3.76 -5.76
CA GLY A 61 -4.91 4.64 -5.03
C GLY A 61 -6.27 3.99 -4.74
N SER A 62 -6.74 3.14 -5.67
CA SER A 62 -7.98 2.37 -5.48
C SER A 62 -7.87 1.37 -4.34
N GLY A 63 -6.76 0.64 -4.23
CA GLY A 63 -6.50 -0.28 -3.14
C GLY A 63 -6.29 0.44 -1.82
N THR A 64 -5.54 1.54 -1.82
CA THR A 64 -5.37 2.40 -0.64
C THR A 64 -6.72 2.87 -0.10
N ALA A 65 -7.61 3.38 -0.96
CA ALA A 65 -8.95 3.81 -0.57
C ALA A 65 -9.78 2.65 -0.01
N LEU A 66 -9.71 1.48 -0.62
CA LEU A 66 -10.39 0.27 -0.15
C LEU A 66 -9.90 -0.14 1.26
N VAL A 67 -8.59 -0.19 1.48
CA VAL A 67 -8.01 -0.56 2.78
C VAL A 67 -8.44 0.42 3.87
N MET A 68 -8.43 1.72 3.58
CA MET A 68 -8.88 2.75 4.52
C MET A 68 -10.37 2.61 4.85
N GLU A 69 -11.21 2.35 3.87
CA GLU A 69 -12.65 2.16 4.09
C GLU A 69 -12.94 0.86 4.87
N LEU A 70 -12.25 -0.23 4.56
CA LEU A 70 -12.35 -1.47 5.34
C LEU A 70 -11.93 -1.25 6.80
N ALA A 71 -10.84 -0.50 7.02
CA ALA A 71 -10.42 -0.16 8.37
C ALA A 71 -11.50 0.64 9.12
N ARG A 72 -12.12 1.61 8.45
CA ARG A 72 -13.21 2.40 9.03
C ARG A 72 -14.42 1.53 9.39
N VAL A 73 -14.90 0.73 8.45
CA VAL A 73 -16.11 -0.10 8.62
C VAL A 73 -15.90 -1.19 9.66
N LEU A 74 -14.79 -1.92 9.57
CA LEU A 74 -14.53 -3.04 10.47
C LEU A 74 -14.09 -2.60 11.87
N SER A 75 -13.68 -1.34 12.06
CA SER A 75 -13.36 -0.78 13.37
C SER A 75 -14.56 -0.15 14.09
N ALA A 76 -15.75 -0.19 13.50
CA ALA A 76 -16.95 0.29 14.16
C ALA A 76 -17.18 -0.46 15.50
N PRO A 77 -17.70 0.22 16.53
CA PRO A 77 -17.83 -0.35 17.89
C PRO A 77 -18.70 -1.61 17.97
N ASP A 78 -19.64 -1.75 17.06
CA ASP A 78 -20.58 -2.88 16.95
C ASP A 78 -20.02 -4.04 16.13
N VAL A 79 -18.85 -3.89 15.51
CA VAL A 79 -18.19 -4.95 14.75
C VAL A 79 -17.17 -5.67 15.61
N THR A 80 -17.41 -6.94 15.87
CA THR A 80 -16.47 -7.82 16.59
C THR A 80 -15.91 -8.87 15.64
N THR A 81 -14.60 -9.10 15.72
CA THR A 81 -13.92 -10.14 14.96
C THR A 81 -13.26 -11.14 15.90
N GLU A 82 -13.24 -12.41 15.55
CA GLU A 82 -12.55 -13.43 16.36
C GLU A 82 -11.03 -13.21 16.32
N ARG A 83 -10.51 -12.99 15.12
CA ARG A 83 -9.07 -12.78 14.84
C ARG A 83 -8.76 -11.31 14.67
N SER A 84 -7.51 -10.98 14.84
CA SER A 84 -7.01 -9.65 14.54
C SER A 84 -7.00 -9.39 13.03
N ILE A 85 -7.21 -8.12 12.66
CA ILE A 85 -7.06 -7.66 11.28
C ILE A 85 -6.10 -6.47 11.29
N ARG A 86 -5.03 -6.56 10.52
CA ARG A 86 -4.12 -5.44 10.31
C ARG A 86 -4.31 -4.86 8.93
N PHE A 87 -4.61 -3.59 8.88
CA PHE A 87 -4.75 -2.79 7.66
C PHE A 87 -3.42 -2.09 7.43
N VAL A 88 -2.81 -2.30 6.27
CA VAL A 88 -1.45 -1.82 5.98
C VAL A 88 -1.44 -1.04 4.67
N LEU A 89 -0.83 0.14 4.71
CA LEU A 89 -0.47 0.89 3.51
C LEU A 89 1.04 0.77 3.32
N TRP A 90 1.42 0.02 2.29
CA TRP A 90 2.81 -0.21 1.94
C TRP A 90 3.38 1.03 1.26
N ASN A 91 4.65 1.27 1.44
CA ASN A 91 5.37 2.30 0.71
C ASN A 91 6.51 1.68 -0.09
N ASN A 92 6.89 2.36 -1.16
CA ASN A 92 8.02 1.94 -2.00
C ASN A 92 7.80 0.55 -2.65
N GLU A 93 6.56 0.30 -3.08
CA GLU A 93 6.17 -0.90 -3.82
C GLU A 93 6.75 -0.86 -5.23
N GLU A 94 6.57 0.28 -5.90
CA GLU A 94 6.89 0.52 -7.30
C GLU A 94 8.39 0.40 -7.63
N THR A 95 9.23 0.40 -6.63
CA THR A 95 10.68 0.22 -6.78
C THR A 95 11.16 -1.18 -6.36
N GLY A 96 10.25 -2.12 -6.15
CA GLY A 96 10.56 -3.52 -5.91
C GLY A 96 10.04 -4.10 -4.59
N LEU A 97 8.82 -3.76 -4.18
CA LEU A 97 8.16 -4.28 -2.98
C LEU A 97 8.93 -3.99 -1.68
N ASN A 98 9.69 -2.91 -1.65
CA ASN A 98 10.65 -2.67 -0.56
C ASN A 98 9.97 -2.53 0.80
N GLY A 99 8.82 -1.86 0.87
CA GLY A 99 8.07 -1.73 2.12
C GLY A 99 7.57 -3.06 2.64
N ALA A 100 6.98 -3.88 1.78
CA ALA A 100 6.48 -5.20 2.18
C ALA A 100 7.61 -6.16 2.59
N ARG A 101 8.79 -6.04 1.98
CA ARG A 101 9.96 -6.85 2.35
C ARG A 101 10.58 -6.43 3.68
N ALA A 102 10.43 -5.17 4.06
CA ALA A 102 10.95 -4.64 5.31
C ALA A 102 10.06 -4.94 6.52
N TYR A 103 8.81 -5.25 6.28
CA TYR A 103 7.81 -5.62 7.30
C TYR A 103 8.01 -7.05 7.79
#